data_b3f5c32d3559d2ab358b8f51f74375fc
#
_entry.id   b3f5c32d3559d2ab358b8f51f74375fc
#
_cell.length_a   1.000
_cell.length_b   1.000
_cell.length_c   1.000
_cell.angle_alpha   90.00
_cell.angle_beta   90.00
_cell.angle_gamma   90.00
#
_symmetry.space_group_name_H-M   'P 1'
#
loop_
_entity.id
_entity.type
_entity.pdbx_description
1 polymer ?
#
loop_
_entity_poly.entity_id
_entity_poly.type
_entity_poly.pdbx_seq_one_letter_code
_entity_poly.pdbx_strand_id
1 'polypeptide(L)'
;MSLLEAIVLGIVQGLTEFLPISSTAHLRIIPAFVGWPDPGAAFTAVTQLGTMAAVLVYFREDLVRIARAWLASLRAPRARRSLDARLGWYIVLGTVPISVFGLAFEDSIETGARSLYLISGTLIGLGLVLLLAEKVGTRLRGMESLGARDGLVVGFAQALALVPGVSRSGATITAGLFLGLDRPTAARFSFLLSVPAVVLSGVFQLLSILDGTEGRETGLVALVVATVLAFVVGYASIAFLLRFLATHSTGVFVAYRVALGVLVLGLALGGVIR
;
A
#
# COMPACT_ATOMS: atom_id res chain seq x y z
N MET A 1 3.29 11.64 21.82
CA MET A 1 4.17 11.80 20.65
C MET A 1 4.63 13.24 20.52
N SER A 2 5.92 13.49 20.32
CA SER A 2 6.47 14.81 20.04
C SER A 2 6.17 15.27 18.61
N LEU A 3 6.27 16.59 18.36
CA LEU A 3 6.07 17.13 17.01
C LEU A 3 7.16 16.63 16.03
N LEU A 4 8.39 16.43 16.52
CA LEU A 4 9.48 15.87 15.70
C LEU A 4 9.19 14.44 15.25
N GLU A 5 8.72 13.58 16.16
CA GLU A 5 8.28 12.22 15.83
C GLU A 5 7.19 12.24 14.77
N ALA A 6 6.18 13.10 14.94
CA ALA A 6 5.07 13.25 14.00
C ALA A 6 5.54 13.70 12.60
N ILE A 7 6.48 14.65 12.51
CA ILE A 7 7.06 15.12 11.25
C ILE A 7 7.80 13.97 10.56
N VAL A 8 8.71 13.29 11.27
CA VAL A 8 9.51 12.20 10.70
C VAL A 8 8.60 11.06 10.25
N LEU A 9 7.68 10.61 11.09
CA LEU A 9 6.81 9.48 10.75
C LEU A 9 5.78 9.81 9.67
N GLY A 10 5.31 11.06 9.59
CA GLY A 10 4.46 11.53 8.50
C GLY A 10 5.19 11.52 7.14
N ILE A 11 6.45 11.99 7.11
CA ILE A 11 7.30 11.90 5.91
C ILE A 11 7.55 10.44 5.54
N VAL A 12 7.88 9.60 6.51
CA VAL A 12 8.12 8.16 6.31
C VAL A 12 6.88 7.49 5.74
N GLN A 13 5.70 7.74 6.30
CA GLN A 13 4.44 7.22 5.78
C GLN A 13 4.25 7.60 4.31
N GLY A 14 4.38 8.87 3.97
CA GLY A 14 4.23 9.37 2.60
C GLY A 14 5.23 8.75 1.62
N LEU A 15 6.51 8.64 2.01
CA LEU A 15 7.54 8.03 1.17
C LEU A 15 7.29 6.53 0.92
N THR A 16 6.87 5.80 1.95
CA THR A 16 6.92 4.33 1.92
C THR A 16 5.59 3.66 1.58
N GLU A 17 4.47 4.39 1.59
CA GLU A 17 3.15 3.82 1.30
C GLU A 17 3.02 3.33 -0.15
N PHE A 18 3.53 4.13 -1.10
CA PHE A 18 3.42 3.83 -2.53
C PHE A 18 4.64 3.11 -3.09
N LEU A 19 5.82 3.35 -2.53
CA LEU A 19 7.01 2.59 -2.90
C LEU A 19 6.86 1.13 -2.45
N PRO A 20 7.36 0.15 -3.23
CA PRO A 20 7.21 -1.26 -2.88
C PRO A 20 8.16 -1.70 -1.76
N ILE A 21 8.19 -0.95 -0.62
CA ILE A 21 9.12 -1.15 0.51
C ILE A 21 8.45 -1.29 1.88
N SER A 22 7.12 -1.19 1.96
CA SER A 22 6.28 -1.36 3.16
C SER A 22 6.31 -0.22 4.17
N SER A 23 5.27 0.60 4.18
CA SER A 23 5.07 1.68 5.17
C SER A 23 4.92 1.15 6.59
N THR A 24 4.15 0.08 6.79
CA THR A 24 3.95 -0.55 8.10
C THR A 24 5.26 -1.05 8.71
N ALA A 25 6.17 -1.58 7.89
CA ALA A 25 7.50 -1.97 8.35
C ALA A 25 8.30 -0.75 8.84
N HIS A 26 8.34 0.33 8.07
CA HIS A 26 9.12 1.53 8.42
C HIS A 26 8.58 2.25 9.65
N LEU A 27 7.26 2.36 9.79
CA LEU A 27 6.63 2.96 10.97
C LEU A 27 6.87 2.16 12.27
N ARG A 28 7.27 0.88 12.17
CA ARG A 28 7.68 0.06 13.31
C ARG A 28 9.19 0.05 13.51
N ILE A 29 9.97 0.01 12.43
CA ILE A 29 11.43 -0.12 12.46
C ILE A 29 12.10 1.19 12.90
N ILE A 30 11.66 2.33 12.37
CA ILE A 30 12.29 3.63 12.68
C ILE A 30 12.21 3.97 14.17
N PRO A 31 11.02 3.91 14.83
CA PRO A 31 10.94 4.07 16.27
C PRO A 31 11.87 3.12 17.03
N ALA A 32 11.93 1.83 16.65
CA ALA A 32 12.81 0.87 17.29
C ALA A 32 14.29 1.21 17.16
N PHE A 33 14.73 1.82 16.05
CA PHE A 33 16.12 2.23 15.83
C PHE A 33 16.53 3.44 16.65
N VAL A 34 15.62 4.41 16.84
CA VAL A 34 15.92 5.67 17.51
C VAL A 34 15.49 5.69 18.98
N GLY A 35 14.95 4.56 19.48
CA GLY A 35 14.47 4.45 20.86
C GLY A 35 13.18 5.20 21.15
N TRP A 36 12.37 5.47 20.11
CA TRP A 36 11.03 6.05 20.27
C TRP A 36 10.01 4.97 20.61
N PRO A 37 8.92 5.31 21.33
CA PRO A 37 7.80 4.37 21.49
C PRO A 37 7.16 4.07 20.14
N ASP A 38 6.59 2.85 20.02
CA ASP A 38 5.79 2.48 18.85
C ASP A 38 4.56 3.40 18.75
N PRO A 39 4.34 4.09 17.62
CA PRO A 39 3.22 5.01 17.47
C PRO A 39 1.85 4.32 17.50
N GLY A 40 1.82 2.98 17.36
CA GLY A 40 0.61 2.18 17.39
C GLY A 40 -0.18 2.15 16.08
N ALA A 41 -1.24 1.34 16.08
CA ALA A 41 -2.11 1.16 14.93
C ALA A 41 -2.91 2.43 14.61
N ALA A 42 -3.42 3.11 15.64
CA ALA A 42 -4.22 4.32 15.51
C ALA A 42 -3.47 5.45 14.77
N PHE A 43 -2.22 5.73 15.15
CA PHE A 43 -1.40 6.73 14.44
C PHE A 43 -1.18 6.34 12.98
N THR A 44 -0.85 5.06 12.72
CA THR A 44 -0.64 4.54 11.37
C THR A 44 -1.88 4.73 10.51
N ALA A 45 -3.05 4.43 11.05
CA ALA A 45 -4.32 4.55 10.35
C ALA A 45 -4.69 6.01 10.03
N VAL A 46 -4.50 6.93 10.98
CA VAL A 46 -4.78 8.37 10.74
C VAL A 46 -3.84 8.94 9.69
N THR A 47 -2.54 8.65 9.76
CA THR A 47 -1.57 9.12 8.76
C THR A 47 -1.81 8.50 7.38
N GLN A 48 -2.38 7.30 7.32
CA GLN A 48 -2.81 6.66 6.09
C GLN A 48 -3.94 7.43 5.37
N LEU A 49 -4.79 8.20 6.10
CA LEU A 49 -5.77 9.11 5.49
C LEU A 49 -5.10 10.18 4.62
N GLY A 50 -3.90 10.64 5.02
CA GLY A 50 -3.12 11.57 4.20
C GLY A 50 -2.68 10.95 2.87
N THR A 51 -2.12 9.75 2.90
CA THR A 51 -1.73 9.04 1.68
C THR A 51 -2.95 8.59 0.84
N MET A 52 -4.08 8.29 1.48
CA MET A 52 -5.35 8.08 0.78
C MET A 52 -5.77 9.33 0.01
N ALA A 53 -5.76 10.49 0.64
CA ALA A 53 -6.05 11.75 -0.03
C ALA A 53 -5.08 12.00 -1.21
N ALA A 54 -3.80 11.66 -1.05
CA ALA A 54 -2.79 11.80 -2.10
C ALA A 54 -3.13 10.95 -3.35
N VAL A 55 -3.50 9.69 -3.20
CA VAL A 55 -3.87 8.84 -4.33
C VAL A 55 -5.18 9.29 -4.98
N LEU A 56 -6.17 9.71 -4.20
CA LEU A 56 -7.42 10.25 -4.73
C LEU A 56 -7.20 11.52 -5.55
N VAL A 57 -6.40 12.45 -5.06
CA VAL A 57 -6.08 13.71 -5.76
C VAL A 57 -5.23 13.45 -6.99
N TYR A 58 -4.23 12.57 -6.89
CA TYR A 58 -3.34 12.25 -8.01
C TYR A 58 -4.11 11.62 -9.19
N PHE A 59 -4.99 10.66 -8.90
CA PHE A 59 -5.76 9.92 -9.91
C PHE A 59 -7.19 10.45 -10.10
N ARG A 60 -7.52 11.66 -9.63
CA ARG A 60 -8.90 12.20 -9.66
C ARG A 60 -9.57 12.09 -11.02
N GLU A 61 -8.84 12.39 -12.10
CA GLU A 61 -9.38 12.35 -13.46
C GLU A 61 -9.65 10.91 -13.92
N ASP A 62 -8.71 10.00 -13.65
CA ASP A 62 -8.88 8.58 -13.93
C ASP A 62 -10.05 8.00 -13.13
N LEU A 63 -10.13 8.30 -11.84
CA LEU A 63 -11.18 7.79 -10.96
C LEU A 63 -12.56 8.28 -11.39
N VAL A 64 -12.70 9.56 -11.74
CA VAL A 64 -13.98 10.11 -12.23
C VAL A 64 -14.35 9.47 -13.56
N ARG A 65 -13.41 9.32 -14.49
CA ARG A 65 -13.63 8.69 -15.79
C ARG A 65 -14.05 7.23 -15.66
N ILE A 66 -13.30 6.47 -14.86
CA ILE A 66 -13.57 5.03 -14.57
C ILE A 66 -14.92 4.88 -13.87
N ALA A 67 -15.20 5.67 -12.83
CA ALA A 67 -16.46 5.60 -12.10
C ALA A 67 -17.66 5.89 -12.99
N ARG A 68 -17.61 6.96 -13.83
CA ARG A 68 -18.67 7.29 -14.78
C ARG A 68 -18.90 6.18 -15.80
N ALA A 69 -17.83 5.61 -16.36
CA ALA A 69 -17.93 4.53 -17.33
C ALA A 69 -18.47 3.24 -16.68
N TRP A 70 -18.04 2.92 -15.48
CA TRP A 70 -18.53 1.79 -14.71
C TRP A 70 -20.03 1.92 -14.40
N LEU A 71 -20.49 3.07 -13.87
CA LEU A 71 -21.90 3.37 -13.62
C LEU A 71 -22.75 3.29 -14.88
N ALA A 72 -22.27 3.84 -16.00
CA ALA A 72 -22.94 3.72 -17.30
C ALA A 72 -23.07 2.26 -17.74
N SER A 73 -22.07 1.42 -17.44
CA SER A 73 -22.06 0.00 -17.80
C SER A 73 -23.09 -0.84 -17.05
N LEU A 74 -23.57 -0.37 -15.89
CA LEU A 74 -24.65 -1.02 -15.14
C LEU A 74 -25.99 -0.94 -15.89
N ARG A 75 -26.20 0.14 -16.63
CA ARG A 75 -27.47 0.42 -17.34
C ARG A 75 -27.40 0.04 -18.82
N ALA A 76 -26.22 0.08 -19.46
CA ALA A 76 -26.04 -0.16 -20.88
C ALA A 76 -24.97 -1.23 -21.13
N PRO A 77 -25.35 -2.47 -21.57
CA PRO A 77 -24.39 -3.56 -21.82
C PRO A 77 -23.30 -3.18 -22.85
N ARG A 78 -23.59 -2.32 -23.81
CA ARG A 78 -22.62 -1.84 -24.80
C ARG A 78 -21.49 -1.02 -24.15
N ALA A 79 -21.77 -0.27 -23.08
CA ALA A 79 -20.78 0.53 -22.35
C ALA A 79 -19.73 -0.34 -21.62
N ARG A 80 -20.02 -1.61 -21.35
CA ARG A 80 -19.09 -2.57 -20.71
C ARG A 80 -17.84 -2.86 -21.53
N ARG A 81 -17.85 -2.55 -22.83
CA ARG A 81 -16.71 -2.81 -23.73
C ARG A 81 -15.62 -1.74 -23.62
N SER A 82 -15.92 -0.57 -23.07
CA SER A 82 -14.91 0.48 -22.88
C SER A 82 -13.85 0.04 -21.87
N LEU A 83 -12.60 0.47 -22.06
CA LEU A 83 -11.50 0.18 -21.15
C LEU A 83 -11.81 0.66 -19.72
N ASP A 84 -12.32 1.89 -19.59
CA ASP A 84 -12.61 2.46 -18.28
C ASP A 84 -13.70 1.69 -17.53
N ALA A 85 -14.76 1.24 -18.22
CA ALA A 85 -15.79 0.40 -17.58
C ALA A 85 -15.22 -0.96 -17.14
N ARG A 86 -14.36 -1.56 -17.95
CA ARG A 86 -13.67 -2.82 -17.62
C ARG A 86 -12.76 -2.62 -16.40
N LEU A 87 -11.96 -1.55 -16.37
CA LEU A 87 -11.11 -1.20 -15.23
C LEU A 87 -11.94 -1.04 -13.95
N GLY A 88 -13.08 -0.37 -14.01
CA GLY A 88 -14.00 -0.26 -12.87
C GLY A 88 -14.44 -1.63 -12.34
N TRP A 89 -14.82 -2.56 -13.23
CA TRP A 89 -15.17 -3.93 -12.83
C TRP A 89 -13.99 -4.70 -12.26
N TYR A 90 -12.77 -4.54 -12.80
CA TYR A 90 -11.57 -5.22 -12.30
C TYR A 90 -11.13 -4.68 -10.94
N ILE A 91 -11.32 -3.37 -10.70
CA ILE A 91 -11.09 -2.75 -9.39
C ILE A 91 -12.09 -3.30 -8.36
N VAL A 92 -13.38 -3.35 -8.69
CA VAL A 92 -14.40 -3.95 -7.81
C VAL A 92 -14.07 -5.40 -7.50
N LEU A 93 -13.82 -6.21 -8.55
CA LEU A 93 -13.49 -7.62 -8.40
C LEU A 93 -12.23 -7.85 -7.57
N GLY A 94 -11.19 -7.07 -7.81
CA GLY A 94 -9.92 -7.18 -7.08
C GLY A 94 -9.96 -6.61 -5.65
N THR A 95 -11.00 -5.83 -5.30
CA THR A 95 -11.20 -5.37 -3.92
C THR A 95 -11.85 -6.46 -3.04
N VAL A 96 -12.61 -7.39 -3.64
CA VAL A 96 -13.32 -8.45 -2.89
C VAL A 96 -12.39 -9.27 -1.99
N PRO A 97 -11.23 -9.81 -2.48
CA PRO A 97 -10.37 -10.64 -1.64
C PRO A 97 -9.90 -9.91 -0.37
N ILE A 98 -9.36 -8.70 -0.50
CA ILE A 98 -8.86 -7.96 0.67
C ILE A 98 -9.99 -7.59 1.65
N SER A 99 -11.19 -7.30 1.16
CA SER A 99 -12.35 -7.02 2.01
C SER A 99 -12.78 -8.26 2.80
N VAL A 100 -12.86 -9.42 2.15
CA VAL A 100 -13.23 -10.68 2.80
C VAL A 100 -12.19 -11.10 3.83
N PHE A 101 -10.92 -11.11 3.46
CA PHE A 101 -9.84 -11.49 4.39
C PHE A 101 -9.63 -10.47 5.51
N GLY A 102 -9.79 -9.16 5.23
CA GLY A 102 -9.68 -8.11 6.24
C GLY A 102 -10.73 -8.28 7.34
N LEU A 103 -11.99 -8.52 6.97
CA LEU A 103 -13.05 -8.78 7.93
C LEU A 103 -12.90 -10.14 8.65
N ALA A 104 -12.47 -11.18 7.93
CA ALA A 104 -12.34 -12.52 8.51
C ALA A 104 -11.19 -12.66 9.52
N PHE A 105 -10.13 -11.84 9.40
CA PHE A 105 -8.91 -11.92 10.21
C PHE A 105 -8.62 -10.64 11.01
N GLU A 106 -9.62 -9.79 11.24
CA GLU A 106 -9.49 -8.49 11.92
C GLU A 106 -8.73 -8.61 13.24
N ASP A 107 -9.17 -9.45 14.16
CA ASP A 107 -8.53 -9.67 15.48
C ASP A 107 -7.07 -10.11 15.37
N SER A 108 -6.75 -10.97 14.39
CA SER A 108 -5.39 -11.48 14.20
C SER A 108 -4.44 -10.43 13.61
N ILE A 109 -4.99 -9.52 12.80
CA ILE A 109 -4.24 -8.41 12.19
C ILE A 109 -3.91 -7.37 13.26
N GLU A 110 -4.84 -7.07 14.18
CA GLU A 110 -4.65 -6.07 15.22
C GLU A 110 -3.67 -6.53 16.31
N THR A 111 -3.78 -7.78 16.75
CA THR A 111 -3.08 -8.26 17.94
C THR A 111 -1.71 -8.88 17.68
N GLY A 112 -1.49 -9.53 16.52
CA GLY A 112 -0.33 -10.42 16.33
C GLY A 112 0.80 -9.88 15.45
N ALA A 113 0.59 -8.77 14.77
CA ALA A 113 1.31 -8.54 13.52
C ALA A 113 2.49 -7.55 13.59
N ARG A 114 2.86 -7.01 14.76
CA ARG A 114 3.93 -5.98 14.86
C ARG A 114 5.31 -6.54 15.22
N SER A 115 5.51 -7.87 15.12
CA SER A 115 6.79 -8.53 15.37
C SER A 115 7.86 -8.13 14.35
N LEU A 116 9.03 -7.69 14.81
CA LEU A 116 10.17 -7.37 13.95
C LEU A 116 10.68 -8.61 13.18
N TYR A 117 10.53 -9.82 13.74
CA TYR A 117 10.87 -11.08 13.05
C TYR A 117 9.97 -11.33 11.84
N LEU A 118 8.64 -11.15 12.01
CA LEU A 118 7.67 -11.27 10.91
C LEU A 118 7.94 -10.23 9.84
N ILE A 119 8.12 -8.97 10.24
CA ILE A 119 8.41 -7.84 9.33
C ILE A 119 9.70 -8.10 8.55
N SER A 120 10.76 -8.56 9.20
CA SER A 120 12.03 -8.88 8.54
C SER A 120 11.86 -10.02 7.53
N GLY A 121 11.18 -11.10 7.93
CA GLY A 121 10.90 -12.24 7.05
C GLY A 121 10.09 -11.85 5.82
N THR A 122 9.06 -11.03 5.98
CA THR A 122 8.22 -10.55 4.86
C THR A 122 8.95 -9.56 3.97
N LEU A 123 9.78 -8.66 4.52
CA LEU A 123 10.62 -7.76 3.73
C LEU A 123 11.57 -8.55 2.83
N ILE A 124 12.27 -9.54 3.37
CA ILE A 124 13.22 -10.39 2.62
C ILE A 124 12.44 -11.26 1.63
N GLY A 125 11.49 -12.05 2.10
CA GLY A 125 10.79 -13.05 1.28
C GLY A 125 10.07 -12.42 0.08
N LEU A 126 9.23 -11.40 0.34
CA LEU A 126 8.51 -10.70 -0.74
C LEU A 126 9.43 -9.81 -1.58
N GLY A 127 10.57 -9.34 -1.04
CA GLY A 127 11.62 -8.70 -1.82
C GLY A 127 12.20 -9.65 -2.87
N LEU A 128 12.51 -10.89 -2.47
CA LEU A 128 13.01 -11.93 -3.39
C LEU A 128 11.94 -12.38 -4.41
N VAL A 129 10.67 -12.46 -4.00
CA VAL A 129 9.57 -12.75 -4.92
C VAL A 129 9.39 -11.64 -5.95
N LEU A 130 9.51 -10.36 -5.55
CA LEU A 130 9.52 -9.22 -6.48
C LEU A 130 10.70 -9.29 -7.46
N LEU A 131 11.90 -9.69 -6.98
CA LEU A 131 13.06 -9.91 -7.86
C LEU A 131 12.79 -11.01 -8.88
N LEU A 132 12.19 -12.10 -8.44
CA LEU A 132 11.81 -13.20 -9.34
C LEU A 132 10.84 -12.71 -10.40
N ALA A 133 9.76 -12.01 -10.00
CA ALA A 133 8.78 -11.44 -10.93
C ALA A 133 9.41 -10.47 -11.94
N GLU A 134 10.37 -9.64 -11.47
CA GLU A 134 11.13 -8.74 -12.33
C GLU A 134 11.97 -9.50 -13.38
N LYS A 135 12.53 -10.66 -13.01
CA LYS A 135 13.38 -11.47 -13.92
C LYS A 135 12.56 -12.29 -14.93
N VAL A 136 11.45 -12.90 -14.49
CA VAL A 136 10.68 -13.85 -15.33
C VAL A 136 9.50 -13.19 -16.05
N GLY A 137 9.01 -12.04 -15.59
CA GLY A 137 7.90 -11.32 -16.21
C GLY A 137 8.23 -10.87 -17.62
N THR A 138 7.34 -11.08 -18.57
CA THR A 138 7.53 -10.70 -19.98
C THR A 138 7.46 -9.19 -20.19
N ARG A 139 6.68 -8.46 -19.38
CA ARG A 139 6.50 -6.99 -19.41
C ARG A 139 6.04 -6.43 -20.76
N LEU A 140 5.27 -7.22 -21.50
CA LEU A 140 4.79 -6.88 -22.84
C LEU A 140 3.34 -6.37 -22.83
N ARG A 141 2.66 -6.42 -21.68
CA ARG A 141 1.24 -6.12 -21.55
C ARG A 141 1.02 -4.75 -20.94
N GLY A 142 0.33 -3.88 -21.66
CA GLY A 142 -0.11 -2.56 -21.17
C GLY A 142 -1.53 -2.58 -20.58
N MET A 143 -2.02 -1.42 -20.16
CA MET A 143 -3.31 -1.23 -19.48
C MET A 143 -4.50 -1.77 -20.29
N GLU A 144 -4.47 -1.66 -21.61
CA GLU A 144 -5.55 -2.11 -22.51
C GLU A 144 -5.72 -3.63 -22.52
N SER A 145 -4.65 -4.38 -22.22
CA SER A 145 -4.62 -5.83 -22.18
C SER A 145 -5.18 -6.44 -20.90
N LEU A 146 -5.49 -5.62 -19.89
CA LEU A 146 -6.03 -6.09 -18.62
C LEU A 146 -7.34 -6.83 -18.80
N GLY A 147 -7.48 -7.93 -18.07
CA GLY A 147 -8.66 -8.79 -18.01
C GLY A 147 -9.15 -9.03 -16.58
N ALA A 148 -10.29 -9.69 -16.44
CA ALA A 148 -10.87 -10.03 -15.13
C ALA A 148 -9.93 -10.90 -14.29
N ARG A 149 -9.18 -11.81 -14.94
CA ARG A 149 -8.15 -12.64 -14.29
C ARG A 149 -7.07 -11.76 -13.63
N ASP A 150 -6.62 -10.72 -14.32
CA ASP A 150 -5.59 -9.83 -13.79
C ASP A 150 -6.13 -9.08 -12.56
N GLY A 151 -7.36 -8.56 -12.62
CA GLY A 151 -8.03 -7.92 -11.49
C GLY A 151 -8.12 -8.84 -10.28
N LEU A 152 -8.51 -10.09 -10.47
CA LEU A 152 -8.64 -11.06 -9.40
C LEU A 152 -7.29 -11.47 -8.80
N VAL A 153 -6.29 -11.80 -9.64
CA VAL A 153 -4.95 -12.22 -9.18
C VAL A 153 -4.25 -11.09 -8.44
N VAL A 154 -4.28 -9.86 -8.98
CA VAL A 154 -3.71 -8.69 -8.29
C VAL A 154 -4.49 -8.38 -7.01
N GLY A 155 -5.82 -8.62 -7.00
CA GLY A 155 -6.66 -8.50 -5.81
C GLY A 155 -6.30 -9.48 -4.69
N PHE A 156 -6.04 -10.74 -5.01
CA PHE A 156 -5.52 -11.71 -4.03
C PHE A 156 -4.13 -11.32 -3.52
N ALA A 157 -3.26 -10.85 -4.41
CA ALA A 157 -1.96 -10.32 -4.00
C ALA A 157 -2.11 -9.08 -3.08
N GLN A 158 -3.13 -8.24 -3.32
CA GLN A 158 -3.45 -7.12 -2.42
C GLN A 158 -3.84 -7.61 -1.02
N ALA A 159 -4.57 -8.71 -0.90
CA ALA A 159 -4.96 -9.27 0.40
C ALA A 159 -3.74 -9.72 1.23
N LEU A 160 -2.63 -10.12 0.60
CA LEU A 160 -1.39 -10.42 1.34
C LEU A 160 -0.85 -9.21 2.10
N ALA A 161 -1.22 -7.99 1.72
CA ALA A 161 -0.81 -6.77 2.41
C ALA A 161 -1.41 -6.59 3.82
N LEU A 162 -2.38 -7.42 4.20
CA LEU A 162 -2.86 -7.54 5.57
C LEU A 162 -1.76 -8.05 6.51
N VAL A 163 -0.77 -8.77 5.98
CA VAL A 163 0.41 -9.20 6.74
C VAL A 163 1.44 -8.06 6.75
N PRO A 164 1.87 -7.58 7.94
CA PRO A 164 2.87 -6.51 8.06
C PRO A 164 4.19 -6.83 7.38
N GLY A 165 4.80 -5.82 6.78
CA GLY A 165 6.04 -5.95 6.04
C GLY A 165 5.87 -6.39 4.58
N VAL A 166 4.72 -6.94 4.19
CA VAL A 166 4.46 -7.40 2.80
C VAL A 166 4.54 -6.26 1.80
N SER A 167 4.03 -5.08 2.10
CA SER A 167 3.83 -3.95 1.18
C SER A 167 2.72 -4.21 0.15
N ARG A 168 1.64 -3.45 0.24
CA ARG A 168 0.52 -3.54 -0.71
C ARG A 168 0.97 -3.28 -2.14
N SER A 169 1.66 -2.16 -2.38
CA SER A 169 2.24 -1.83 -3.69
C SER A 169 3.25 -2.89 -4.15
N GLY A 170 4.08 -3.40 -3.23
CA GLY A 170 5.03 -4.48 -3.51
C GLY A 170 4.34 -5.76 -4.00
N ALA A 171 3.31 -6.24 -3.28
CA ALA A 171 2.59 -7.46 -3.63
C ALA A 171 1.82 -7.31 -4.97
N THR A 172 1.11 -6.22 -5.16
CA THR A 172 0.28 -5.98 -6.35
C THR A 172 1.14 -5.73 -7.61
N ILE A 173 2.24 -4.96 -7.49
CA ILE A 173 3.20 -4.79 -8.60
C ILE A 173 3.84 -6.15 -8.95
N THR A 174 4.24 -6.94 -7.96
CA THR A 174 4.80 -8.29 -8.16
C THR A 174 3.83 -9.17 -8.95
N ALA A 175 2.56 -9.22 -8.55
CA ALA A 175 1.54 -9.99 -9.28
C ALA A 175 1.35 -9.48 -10.70
N GLY A 176 1.32 -8.16 -10.91
CA GLY A 176 1.23 -7.55 -12.24
C GLY A 176 2.40 -7.95 -13.14
N LEU A 177 3.64 -7.96 -12.61
CA LEU A 177 4.83 -8.39 -13.35
C LEU A 177 4.78 -9.88 -13.71
N PHE A 178 4.34 -10.76 -12.80
CA PHE A 178 4.13 -12.19 -13.11
C PHE A 178 3.07 -12.41 -14.19
N LEU A 179 2.05 -11.56 -14.25
CA LEU A 179 1.04 -11.58 -15.29
C LEU A 179 1.54 -10.98 -16.63
N GLY A 180 2.79 -10.54 -16.69
CA GLY A 180 3.42 -9.99 -17.88
C GLY A 180 3.09 -8.52 -18.15
N LEU A 181 2.50 -7.80 -17.19
CA LEU A 181 2.29 -6.35 -17.29
C LEU A 181 3.64 -5.63 -17.30
N ASP A 182 3.73 -4.55 -18.08
CA ASP A 182 4.87 -3.64 -17.97
C ASP A 182 4.86 -2.92 -16.59
N ARG A 183 6.01 -2.41 -16.17
CA ARG A 183 6.19 -1.82 -14.84
C ARG A 183 5.26 -0.63 -14.58
N PRO A 184 5.13 0.35 -15.49
CA PRO A 184 4.20 1.45 -15.33
C PRO A 184 2.74 1.00 -15.19
N THR A 185 2.32 0.04 -16.01
CA THR A 185 0.96 -0.53 -15.95
C THR A 185 0.72 -1.25 -14.62
N ALA A 186 1.65 -2.09 -14.18
CA ALA A 186 1.55 -2.80 -12.91
C ALA A 186 1.43 -1.82 -11.74
N ALA A 187 2.25 -0.76 -11.71
CA ALA A 187 2.20 0.26 -10.67
C ALA A 187 0.90 1.09 -10.72
N ARG A 188 0.50 1.55 -11.93
CA ARG A 188 -0.73 2.34 -12.09
C ARG A 188 -1.98 1.55 -11.71
N PHE A 189 -2.08 0.28 -12.16
CA PHE A 189 -3.20 -0.58 -11.78
C PHE A 189 -3.20 -0.91 -10.29
N SER A 190 -2.04 -1.15 -9.69
CA SER A 190 -1.87 -1.30 -8.23
C SER A 190 -2.47 -0.13 -7.45
N PHE A 191 -2.16 1.10 -7.86
CA PHE A 191 -2.66 2.30 -7.20
C PHE A 191 -4.17 2.48 -7.38
N LEU A 192 -4.68 2.31 -8.59
CA LEU A 192 -6.12 2.40 -8.85
C LEU A 192 -6.91 1.34 -8.08
N LEU A 193 -6.39 0.11 -8.03
CA LEU A 193 -6.99 -1.00 -7.28
C LEU A 193 -6.98 -0.75 -5.77
N SER A 194 -5.97 -0.04 -5.26
CA SER A 194 -5.89 0.25 -3.82
C SER A 194 -6.97 1.22 -3.33
N VAL A 195 -7.52 2.07 -4.22
CA VAL A 195 -8.43 3.14 -3.82
C VAL A 195 -9.66 2.65 -3.04
N PRO A 196 -10.46 1.69 -3.51
CA PRO A 196 -11.61 1.24 -2.72
C PRO A 196 -11.21 0.63 -1.38
N ALA A 197 -10.16 -0.18 -1.35
CA ALA A 197 -9.69 -0.83 -0.13
C ALA A 197 -9.23 0.20 0.93
N VAL A 198 -8.48 1.23 0.49
CA VAL A 198 -7.98 2.28 1.40
C VAL A 198 -9.10 3.20 1.88
N VAL A 199 -10.08 3.50 0.99
CA VAL A 199 -11.25 4.29 1.38
C VAL A 199 -12.09 3.53 2.41
N LEU A 200 -12.35 2.24 2.19
CA LEU A 200 -13.09 1.41 3.14
C LEU A 200 -12.37 1.33 4.49
N SER A 201 -11.08 1.03 4.50
CA SER A 201 -10.27 0.99 5.72
C SER A 201 -10.23 2.35 6.41
N GLY A 202 -10.07 3.45 5.65
CA GLY A 202 -10.03 4.80 6.20
C GLY A 202 -11.36 5.24 6.83
N VAL A 203 -12.50 4.87 6.22
CA VAL A 203 -13.84 5.13 6.78
C VAL A 203 -14.04 4.32 8.06
N PHE A 204 -13.69 3.03 8.05
CA PHE A 204 -13.77 2.17 9.23
C PHE A 204 -12.98 2.75 10.40
N GLN A 205 -11.72 3.14 10.15
CA GLN A 205 -10.84 3.74 11.16
C GLN A 205 -11.36 5.08 11.69
N LEU A 206 -11.93 5.90 10.79
CA LEU A 206 -12.53 7.19 11.21
C LEU A 206 -13.70 6.96 12.17
N LEU A 207 -14.52 5.95 11.91
CA LEU A 207 -15.64 5.58 12.81
C LEU A 207 -15.11 5.13 14.18
N SER A 208 -14.09 4.26 14.23
CA SER A 208 -13.45 3.81 15.49
C SER A 208 -12.88 4.97 16.32
N ILE A 209 -12.30 5.99 15.67
CA ILE A 209 -11.81 7.19 16.35
C ILE A 209 -12.97 8.03 16.92
N LEU A 210 -14.05 8.18 16.16
CA LEU A 210 -15.22 8.95 16.60
C LEU A 210 -15.95 8.27 17.77
N ASP A 211 -15.96 6.95 17.82
CA ASP A 211 -16.51 6.15 18.92
C ASP A 211 -15.61 6.17 20.18
N GLY A 212 -14.46 6.85 20.11
CA GLY A 212 -13.57 7.10 21.26
C GLY A 212 -12.76 5.88 21.71
N THR A 213 -12.69 4.82 20.89
CA THR A 213 -11.96 3.58 21.18
C THR A 213 -10.46 3.73 20.92
N GLU A 214 -10.04 4.70 20.08
CA GLU A 214 -8.64 4.89 19.70
C GLU A 214 -8.23 6.37 19.63
N GLY A 215 -6.94 6.66 19.78
CA GLY A 215 -6.33 7.94 19.36
C GLY A 215 -6.13 9.01 20.44
N ARG A 216 -6.46 8.76 21.72
CA ARG A 216 -6.37 9.79 22.79
C ARG A 216 -4.94 10.15 23.24
N GLU A 217 -3.95 9.33 22.97
CA GLU A 217 -2.56 9.53 23.45
C GLU A 217 -1.70 10.41 22.53
N THR A 218 -2.10 10.58 21.27
CA THR A 218 -1.36 11.41 20.31
C THR A 218 -2.03 12.77 20.20
N GLY A 219 -1.31 13.86 20.48
CA GLY A 219 -1.86 15.20 20.39
C GLY A 219 -2.40 15.53 18.99
N LEU A 220 -3.56 16.18 18.91
CA LEU A 220 -4.23 16.52 17.62
C LEU A 220 -3.32 17.26 16.64
N VAL A 221 -2.49 18.18 17.11
CA VAL A 221 -1.55 18.94 16.27
C VAL A 221 -0.53 18.01 15.62
N ALA A 222 0.03 17.05 16.37
CA ALA A 222 0.98 16.07 15.85
C ALA A 222 0.35 15.18 14.76
N LEU A 223 -0.88 14.71 14.99
CA LEU A 223 -1.64 13.92 14.00
C LEU A 223 -1.92 14.70 12.71
N VAL A 224 -2.38 15.95 12.83
CA VAL A 224 -2.64 16.81 11.65
C VAL A 224 -1.36 17.05 10.85
N VAL A 225 -0.26 17.39 11.53
CA VAL A 225 1.04 17.63 10.88
C VAL A 225 1.52 16.36 10.16
N ALA A 226 1.49 15.20 10.84
CA ALA A 226 1.89 13.93 10.23
C ALA A 226 1.03 13.57 9.01
N THR A 227 -0.29 13.76 9.10
CA THR A 227 -1.23 13.46 8.01
C THR A 227 -1.03 14.37 6.80
N VAL A 228 -0.82 15.68 7.03
CA VAL A 228 -0.52 16.63 5.94
C VAL A 228 0.80 16.30 5.27
N LEU A 229 1.84 15.97 6.03
CA LEU A 229 3.12 15.55 5.49
C LEU A 229 3.01 14.23 4.71
N ALA A 230 2.25 13.26 5.24
CA ALA A 230 1.97 12.01 4.55
C ALA A 230 1.24 12.25 3.22
N PHE A 231 0.33 13.22 3.15
CA PHE A 231 -0.33 13.64 1.91
C PHE A 231 0.67 14.22 0.90
N VAL A 232 1.42 15.26 1.29
CA VAL A 232 2.33 15.98 0.38
C VAL A 232 3.42 15.06 -0.16
N VAL A 233 4.08 14.32 0.76
CA VAL A 233 5.16 13.41 0.42
C VAL A 233 4.61 12.20 -0.35
N GLY A 234 3.43 11.70 0.01
CA GLY A 234 2.75 10.61 -0.70
C GLY A 234 2.43 10.97 -2.14
N TYR A 235 1.91 12.17 -2.39
CA TYR A 235 1.67 12.66 -3.75
C TYR A 235 2.96 12.70 -4.59
N ALA A 236 4.04 13.21 -4.01
CA ALA A 236 5.35 13.23 -4.66
C ALA A 236 5.88 11.82 -4.92
N SER A 237 5.67 10.88 -3.98
CA SER A 237 6.10 9.47 -4.10
C SER A 237 5.38 8.73 -5.22
N ILE A 238 4.08 8.97 -5.42
CA ILE A 238 3.33 8.41 -6.56
C ILE A 238 3.94 8.91 -7.87
N ALA A 239 4.10 10.23 -8.00
CA ALA A 239 4.67 10.84 -9.20
C ALA A 239 6.08 10.33 -9.50
N PHE A 240 6.92 10.23 -8.45
CA PHE A 240 8.26 9.67 -8.55
C PHE A 240 8.23 8.22 -9.03
N LEU A 241 7.48 7.35 -8.37
CA LEU A 241 7.49 5.92 -8.69
C LEU A 241 7.03 5.64 -10.12
N LEU A 242 5.95 6.28 -10.57
CA LEU A 242 5.44 6.10 -11.94
C LEU A 242 6.46 6.54 -13.00
N ARG A 243 7.15 7.68 -12.77
CA ARG A 243 8.21 8.15 -13.66
C ARG A 243 9.44 7.23 -13.61
N PHE A 244 9.84 6.80 -12.41
CA PHE A 244 11.00 5.94 -12.21
C PHE A 244 10.80 4.58 -12.91
N LEU A 245 9.65 3.93 -12.73
CA LEU A 245 9.36 2.63 -13.31
C LEU A 245 9.15 2.66 -14.83
N ALA A 246 8.97 3.82 -15.43
CA ALA A 246 8.95 3.97 -16.89
C ALA A 246 10.30 3.63 -17.52
N THR A 247 11.40 3.85 -16.82
CA THR A 247 12.76 3.70 -17.35
C THR A 247 13.66 2.77 -16.52
N HIS A 248 13.30 2.49 -15.27
CA HIS A 248 14.12 1.70 -14.33
C HIS A 248 13.38 0.43 -13.87
N SER A 249 14.17 -0.53 -13.38
CA SER A 249 13.65 -1.76 -12.79
C SER A 249 13.25 -1.58 -11.32
N THR A 250 12.51 -2.57 -10.79
CA THR A 250 12.18 -2.63 -9.35
C THR A 250 13.38 -3.04 -8.47
N GLY A 251 14.53 -3.34 -9.07
CA GLY A 251 15.71 -3.91 -8.40
C GLY A 251 16.22 -3.08 -7.22
N VAL A 252 16.19 -1.74 -7.30
CA VAL A 252 16.60 -0.86 -6.20
C VAL A 252 15.74 -1.06 -4.95
N PHE A 253 14.43 -1.23 -5.13
CA PHE A 253 13.51 -1.48 -4.02
C PHE A 253 13.69 -2.87 -3.44
N VAL A 254 14.01 -3.87 -4.27
CA VAL A 254 14.37 -5.22 -3.83
C VAL A 254 15.63 -5.19 -2.95
N ALA A 255 16.70 -4.56 -3.46
CA ALA A 255 17.96 -4.46 -2.71
C ALA A 255 17.75 -3.77 -1.36
N TYR A 256 16.99 -2.67 -1.35
CA TYR A 256 16.65 -1.95 -0.14
C TYR A 256 15.88 -2.83 0.86
N ARG A 257 14.80 -3.52 0.43
CA ARG A 257 13.98 -4.40 1.30
C ARG A 257 14.81 -5.51 1.91
N VAL A 258 15.61 -6.20 1.10
CA VAL A 258 16.44 -7.32 1.57
C VAL A 258 17.49 -6.81 2.55
N ALA A 259 18.19 -5.73 2.23
CA ALA A 259 19.19 -5.15 3.13
C ALA A 259 18.58 -4.70 4.47
N LEU A 260 17.43 -3.99 4.43
CA LEU A 260 16.73 -3.56 5.64
C LEU A 260 16.22 -4.77 6.44
N GLY A 261 15.63 -5.76 5.78
CA GLY A 261 15.12 -6.96 6.45
C GLY A 261 16.23 -7.76 7.14
N VAL A 262 17.39 -7.93 6.47
CA VAL A 262 18.56 -8.61 7.06
C VAL A 262 19.12 -7.83 8.25
N LEU A 263 19.24 -6.49 8.13
CA LEU A 263 19.71 -5.62 9.20
C LEU A 263 18.79 -5.72 10.43
N VAL A 264 17.48 -5.57 10.24
CA VAL A 264 16.49 -5.62 11.32
C VAL A 264 16.48 -6.98 11.98
N LEU A 265 16.53 -8.06 11.19
CA LEU A 265 16.61 -9.44 11.71
C LEU A 265 17.87 -9.65 12.57
N GLY A 266 19.03 -9.20 12.09
CA GLY A 266 20.28 -9.30 12.82
C GLY A 266 20.27 -8.54 14.16
N LEU A 267 19.74 -7.31 14.16
CA LEU A 267 19.62 -6.50 15.37
C LEU A 267 18.59 -7.08 16.36
N ALA A 268 17.48 -7.63 15.87
CA ALA A 268 16.47 -8.28 16.71
C ALA A 268 17.00 -9.59 17.34
N LEU A 269 17.71 -10.41 16.56
CA LEU A 269 18.37 -11.62 17.07
C LEU A 269 19.47 -11.31 18.10
N GLY A 270 20.19 -10.20 17.91
CA GLY A 270 21.18 -9.68 18.84
C GLY A 270 20.60 -9.01 20.08
N GLY A 271 19.28 -8.88 20.20
CA GLY A 271 18.60 -8.22 21.32
C GLY A 271 18.80 -6.71 21.40
N VAL A 272 19.29 -6.07 20.32
CA VAL A 272 19.55 -4.63 20.26
C VAL A 272 18.24 -3.83 20.09
N ILE A 273 17.29 -4.42 19.36
CA ILE A 273 15.94 -3.83 19.13
C ILE A 273 14.86 -4.88 19.44
N ARG A 274 13.68 -4.39 19.86
CA ARG A 274 12.55 -5.24 20.25
C ARG A 274 11.22 -4.75 19.65
#